data_123ea23775ba4cc1ec29fc8c5baee562
#
_entry.id   123ea23775ba4cc1ec29fc8c5baee562
#
_cell.length_a   1.000
_cell.length_b   1.000
_cell.length_c   1.000
_cell.angle_alpha   90.00
_cell.angle_beta   90.00
_cell.angle_gamma   90.00
#
_symmetry.space_group_name_H-M   'P 1'
#
loop_
_entity.id
_entity.type
_entity.pdbx_description
1 polymer ?
#
loop_
_entity_poly.entity_id
_entity_poly.type
_entity_poly.pdbx_seq_one_letter_code
_entity_poly.pdbx_strand_id
1 'polypeptide(L)'
;MPTTLHELDDLIPVADEIDVKTASGDVTLREFVAGALGHSPLWVKGLFAIRIAVAAVLRLETVAPDSRRIRPETVSFTPGEKNAFFTVLRGEEDHYLLLKISDNHLIGYLAFITDNQRPAKFQVVTLVQYLRPAGRFYYNLIRPFHHLVMLSMCRAGETSRDRQ
;
A
#
# COMPACT_ATOMS: atom_id res chain seq x y z
N MET A 1 -7.90 0.69 -22.02
CA MET A 1 -8.14 2.05 -21.50
C MET A 1 -7.43 2.17 -20.17
N PRO A 2 -6.67 3.19 -19.91
CA PRO A 2 -6.18 3.38 -18.55
C PRO A 2 -7.41 3.50 -17.65
N THR A 3 -7.47 2.67 -16.62
CA THR A 3 -8.48 2.80 -15.56
C THR A 3 -8.31 4.21 -15.01
N THR A 4 -9.29 5.04 -15.18
CA THR A 4 -9.23 6.44 -14.78
C THR A 4 -9.16 6.45 -13.26
N LEU A 5 -8.19 7.18 -12.69
CA LEU A 5 -7.97 7.27 -11.25
C LEU A 5 -9.07 8.09 -10.55
N HIS A 6 -10.32 8.02 -11.03
CA HIS A 6 -11.46 8.78 -10.47
C HIS A 6 -11.65 8.55 -8.98
N GLU A 7 -11.29 7.35 -8.49
CA GLU A 7 -11.37 7.00 -7.07
C GLU A 7 -10.39 7.82 -6.22
N LEU A 8 -9.45 8.52 -6.86
CA LEU A 8 -8.38 9.30 -6.22
C LEU A 8 -8.43 10.80 -6.58
N ASP A 9 -9.43 11.26 -7.32
CA ASP A 9 -9.51 12.64 -7.83
C ASP A 9 -9.44 13.70 -6.71
N ASP A 10 -9.88 13.37 -5.51
CA ASP A 10 -9.80 14.23 -4.33
C ASP A 10 -8.42 14.22 -3.64
N LEU A 11 -7.63 13.18 -3.85
CA LEU A 11 -6.33 13.00 -3.20
C LEU A 11 -5.15 13.41 -4.08
N ILE A 12 -5.27 13.28 -5.39
CA ILE A 12 -4.21 13.63 -6.34
C ILE A 12 -3.76 15.10 -6.17
N PRO A 13 -4.64 16.09 -6.05
CA PRO A 13 -4.24 17.49 -5.90
C PRO A 13 -3.49 17.82 -4.60
N VAL A 14 -3.66 17.01 -3.55
CA VAL A 14 -3.02 17.21 -2.24
C VAL A 14 -1.80 16.33 -2.01
N ALA A 15 -1.51 15.41 -2.94
CA ALA A 15 -0.36 14.55 -2.86
C ALA A 15 0.91 15.28 -3.30
N ASP A 16 1.97 15.18 -2.52
CA ASP A 16 3.31 15.67 -2.86
C ASP A 16 4.07 14.67 -3.73
N GLU A 17 3.80 13.36 -3.55
CA GLU A 17 4.41 12.28 -4.30
C GLU A 17 3.34 11.30 -4.76
N ILE A 18 3.47 10.82 -5.99
CA ILE A 18 2.60 9.81 -6.58
C ILE A 18 3.46 8.75 -7.26
N ASP A 19 3.23 7.49 -6.90
CA ASP A 19 3.86 6.33 -7.55
C ASP A 19 2.77 5.35 -8.00
N VAL A 20 2.86 4.89 -9.25
CA VAL A 20 1.92 3.93 -9.84
C VAL A 20 2.68 2.70 -10.27
N LYS A 21 2.26 1.54 -9.79
CA LYS A 21 2.71 0.23 -10.24
C LYS A 21 1.56 -0.51 -10.90
N THR A 22 1.85 -1.25 -11.94
CA THR A 22 0.90 -2.11 -12.63
C THR A 22 1.26 -3.58 -12.41
N ALA A 23 0.24 -4.40 -12.27
CA ALA A 23 0.35 -5.83 -12.11
C ALA A 23 -0.76 -6.52 -12.90
N SER A 24 -0.64 -7.81 -13.16
CA SER A 24 -1.72 -8.60 -13.76
C SER A 24 -1.71 -10.01 -13.21
N GLY A 25 -2.89 -10.61 -13.09
CA GLY A 25 -3.01 -11.96 -12.58
C GLY A 25 -4.42 -12.51 -12.67
N ASP A 26 -4.56 -13.83 -12.61
CA ASP A 26 -5.86 -14.51 -12.57
C ASP A 26 -6.33 -14.66 -11.12
N VAL A 27 -6.42 -13.54 -10.42
CA VAL A 27 -6.82 -13.44 -9.02
C VAL A 27 -7.87 -12.34 -8.85
N THR A 28 -8.67 -12.41 -7.79
CA THR A 28 -9.60 -11.35 -7.43
C THR A 28 -8.86 -10.18 -6.74
N LEU A 29 -9.49 -9.01 -6.67
CA LEU A 29 -8.93 -7.88 -5.92
C LEU A 29 -8.61 -8.25 -4.47
N ARG A 30 -9.50 -8.99 -3.82
CA ARG A 30 -9.33 -9.47 -2.44
C ARG A 30 -8.11 -10.38 -2.29
N GLU A 31 -7.93 -11.33 -3.19
CA GLU A 31 -6.77 -12.23 -3.22
C GLU A 31 -5.48 -11.45 -3.50
N PHE A 32 -5.52 -10.50 -4.44
CA PHE A 32 -4.38 -9.65 -4.75
C PHE A 32 -3.94 -8.80 -3.54
N VAL A 33 -4.88 -8.13 -2.88
CA VAL A 33 -4.62 -7.32 -1.67
C VAL A 33 -4.06 -8.19 -0.55
N ALA A 34 -4.65 -9.36 -0.30
CA ALA A 34 -4.16 -10.29 0.72
C ALA A 34 -2.72 -10.75 0.43
N GLY A 35 -2.43 -11.11 -0.81
CA GLY A 35 -1.08 -11.49 -1.24
C GLY A 35 -0.07 -10.35 -1.11
N ALA A 36 -0.45 -9.15 -1.53
CA ALA A 36 0.41 -7.98 -1.48
C ALA A 36 0.71 -7.53 -0.04
N LEU A 37 -0.31 -7.34 0.79
CA LEU A 37 -0.17 -6.88 2.17
C LEU A 37 0.35 -7.98 3.11
N GLY A 38 0.09 -9.25 2.80
CA GLY A 38 0.61 -10.40 3.54
C GLY A 38 2.07 -10.75 3.22
N HIS A 39 2.65 -10.13 2.18
CA HIS A 39 4.01 -10.39 1.76
C HIS A 39 5.01 -9.68 2.67
N SER A 40 5.73 -10.45 3.47
CA SER A 40 6.70 -9.94 4.44
C SER A 40 7.96 -10.81 4.49
N PRO A 41 8.77 -10.86 3.42
CA PRO A 41 10.02 -11.58 3.42
C PRO A 41 11.03 -10.96 4.41
N LEU A 42 12.08 -11.71 4.77
CA LEU A 42 13.04 -11.28 5.77
C LEU A 42 13.73 -9.95 5.43
N TRP A 43 14.02 -9.71 4.14
CA TRP A 43 14.64 -8.45 3.71
C TRP A 43 13.68 -7.25 3.89
N VAL A 44 12.38 -7.42 3.69
CA VAL A 44 11.37 -6.38 3.96
C VAL A 44 11.31 -6.09 5.46
N LYS A 45 11.35 -7.12 6.31
CA LYS A 45 11.44 -6.93 7.78
C LYS A 45 12.70 -6.17 8.19
N GLY A 46 13.83 -6.45 7.55
CA GLY A 46 15.07 -5.70 7.72
C GLY A 46 14.92 -4.21 7.35
N LEU A 47 14.26 -3.90 6.23
CA LEU A 47 13.98 -2.53 5.81
C LEU A 47 13.04 -1.80 6.80
N PHE A 48 12.04 -2.49 7.36
CA PHE A 48 11.21 -1.93 8.41
C PHE A 48 12.01 -1.59 9.67
N ALA A 49 12.97 -2.44 10.06
CA ALA A 49 13.85 -2.16 11.19
C ALA A 49 14.71 -0.90 10.93
N ILE A 50 15.27 -0.77 9.73
CA ILE A 50 16.01 0.44 9.31
C ILE A 50 15.08 1.67 9.34
N ARG A 51 13.86 1.55 8.83
CA ARG A 51 12.87 2.62 8.88
C ARG A 51 12.60 3.09 10.31
N ILE A 52 12.41 2.16 11.25
CA ILE A 52 12.19 2.47 12.67
C ILE A 52 13.41 3.17 13.26
N ALA A 53 14.63 2.70 12.97
CA ALA A 53 15.86 3.32 13.44
C ALA A 53 16.04 4.75 12.92
N VAL A 54 15.78 4.99 11.63
CA VAL A 54 15.83 6.33 11.03
C VAL A 54 14.78 7.25 11.65
N ALA A 55 13.56 6.78 11.84
CA ALA A 55 12.49 7.55 12.49
C ALA A 55 12.87 7.90 13.94
N ALA A 56 13.47 6.98 14.69
CA ALA A 56 13.94 7.23 16.06
C ALA A 56 15.03 8.30 16.10
N VAL A 57 16.02 8.25 15.20
CA VAL A 57 17.08 9.27 15.09
C VAL A 57 16.49 10.63 14.77
N LEU A 58 15.50 10.69 13.89
CA LEU A 58 14.81 11.93 13.49
C LEU A 58 13.70 12.34 14.47
N ARG A 59 13.49 11.58 15.54
CA ARG A 59 12.42 11.76 16.54
C ARG A 59 11.03 11.86 15.90
N LEU A 60 10.79 11.01 14.90
CA LEU A 60 9.51 10.89 14.21
C LEU A 60 8.72 9.71 14.75
N GLU A 61 7.42 9.90 14.90
CA GLU A 61 6.52 8.79 15.18
C GLU A 61 6.36 7.93 13.92
N THR A 62 6.27 6.65 14.09
CA THR A 62 6.03 5.70 13.00
C THR A 62 5.16 4.55 13.48
N VAL A 63 4.28 4.08 12.61
CA VAL A 63 3.43 2.94 12.91
C VAL A 63 4.26 1.66 12.84
N ALA A 64 4.16 0.85 13.90
CA ALA A 64 4.81 -0.46 13.93
C ALA A 64 4.16 -1.42 12.91
N PRO A 65 4.96 -2.29 12.26
CA PRO A 65 4.41 -3.30 11.36
C PRO A 65 3.50 -4.26 12.15
N ASP A 66 2.29 -4.48 11.65
CA ASP A 66 1.41 -5.53 12.17
C ASP A 66 1.86 -6.87 11.61
N SER A 67 2.14 -7.81 12.50
CA SER A 67 2.58 -9.17 12.15
C SER A 67 1.41 -10.13 11.87
N ARG A 68 0.18 -9.65 11.88
CA ARG A 68 -0.99 -10.49 11.58
C ARG A 68 -0.95 -10.96 10.12
N ARG A 69 -1.18 -12.25 9.94
CA ARG A 69 -1.25 -12.83 8.60
C ARG A 69 -2.57 -12.41 7.95
N ILE A 70 -2.48 -11.65 6.87
CA ILE A 70 -3.65 -11.26 6.07
C ILE A 70 -4.00 -12.40 5.13
N ARG A 71 -5.29 -12.78 5.14
CA ARG A 71 -5.89 -13.78 4.23
C ARG A 71 -6.98 -13.09 3.42
N PRO A 72 -7.35 -13.62 2.25
CA PRO A 72 -8.44 -13.05 1.44
C PRO A 72 -9.73 -12.83 2.24
N GLU A 73 -10.08 -13.77 3.13
CA GLU A 73 -11.30 -13.68 3.95
C GLU A 73 -11.25 -12.58 4.99
N THR A 74 -10.06 -12.14 5.39
CA THR A 74 -9.86 -11.10 6.41
C THR A 74 -9.66 -9.71 5.84
N VAL A 75 -9.55 -9.58 4.50
CA VAL A 75 -9.47 -8.26 3.86
C VAL A 75 -10.79 -7.53 4.00
N SER A 76 -10.76 -6.35 4.60
CA SER A 76 -11.95 -5.51 4.75
C SER A 76 -12.00 -4.40 3.69
N PHE A 77 -13.20 -4.10 3.22
CA PHE A 77 -13.52 -2.94 2.37
C PHE A 77 -14.35 -1.90 3.13
N THR A 78 -14.64 -2.15 4.40
CA THR A 78 -15.47 -1.28 5.23
C THR A 78 -14.65 -0.09 5.76
N PRO A 79 -15.08 1.16 5.51
CA PRO A 79 -14.40 2.34 6.02
C PRO A 79 -14.23 2.29 7.56
N GLY A 80 -13.03 2.63 8.01
CA GLY A 80 -12.64 2.63 9.42
C GLY A 80 -12.04 1.31 9.92
N GLU A 81 -12.26 0.20 9.24
CA GLU A 81 -11.60 -1.07 9.55
C GLU A 81 -10.13 -1.09 9.10
N LYS A 82 -9.38 -2.09 9.58
CA LYS A 82 -7.95 -2.19 9.28
C LYS A 82 -7.63 -3.40 8.42
N ASN A 83 -6.74 -3.16 7.45
CA ASN A 83 -5.99 -4.19 6.73
C ASN A 83 -4.50 -4.01 7.07
N ALA A 84 -3.92 -4.94 7.82
CA ALA A 84 -2.61 -4.77 8.46
C ALA A 84 -2.60 -3.50 9.35
N PHE A 85 -1.65 -2.60 9.10
CA PHE A 85 -1.53 -1.33 9.81
C PHE A 85 -2.22 -0.15 9.09
N PHE A 86 -2.83 -0.40 7.93
CA PHE A 86 -3.60 0.60 7.21
C PHE A 86 -5.04 0.63 7.68
N THR A 87 -5.64 1.82 7.66
CA THR A 87 -7.08 2.00 7.86
C THR A 87 -7.77 2.12 6.50
N VAL A 88 -8.87 1.42 6.32
CA VAL A 88 -9.71 1.55 5.12
C VAL A 88 -10.33 2.93 5.10
N LEU A 89 -10.07 3.69 4.06
CA LEU A 89 -10.70 4.99 3.83
C LEU A 89 -12.02 4.82 3.09
N ARG A 90 -11.98 4.07 2.00
CA ARG A 90 -13.15 3.64 1.22
C ARG A 90 -12.76 2.45 0.34
N GLY A 91 -13.73 1.68 -0.10
CA GLY A 91 -13.51 0.55 -0.99
C GLY A 91 -14.81 -0.01 -1.52
N GLU A 92 -14.71 -0.63 -2.68
CA GLU A 92 -15.76 -1.36 -3.34
C GLU A 92 -15.18 -2.68 -3.83
N GLU A 93 -15.75 -3.79 -3.37
CA GLU A 93 -15.28 -5.12 -3.75
C GLU A 93 -15.32 -5.29 -5.27
N ASP A 94 -14.31 -5.94 -5.81
CA ASP A 94 -14.11 -6.14 -7.25
C ASP A 94 -13.85 -4.86 -8.09
N HIS A 95 -13.67 -3.71 -7.44
CA HIS A 95 -13.37 -2.46 -8.14
C HIS A 95 -12.12 -1.77 -7.57
N TYR A 96 -12.14 -1.34 -6.32
CA TYR A 96 -11.00 -0.68 -5.69
C TYR A 96 -10.99 -0.80 -4.18
N LEU A 97 -9.81 -0.60 -3.59
CA LEU A 97 -9.62 -0.46 -2.14
C LEU A 97 -8.61 0.66 -1.88
N LEU A 98 -9.03 1.68 -1.13
CA LEU A 98 -8.21 2.80 -0.72
C LEU A 98 -7.91 2.72 0.78
N LEU A 99 -6.63 2.66 1.08
CA LEU A 99 -6.08 2.54 2.43
C LEU A 99 -5.32 3.80 2.81
N LYS A 100 -5.30 4.12 4.09
CA LYS A 100 -4.59 5.28 4.67
C LYS A 100 -3.72 4.85 5.83
N ILE A 101 -2.53 5.45 5.91
CA ILE A 101 -1.68 5.47 7.10
C ILE A 101 -1.32 6.92 7.41
N SER A 102 -1.30 7.29 8.68
CA SER A 102 -1.01 8.66 9.10
C SER A 102 -0.06 8.66 10.28
N ASP A 103 1.07 9.32 10.10
CA ASP A 103 2.05 9.63 11.12
C ASP A 103 2.04 11.16 11.37
N ASN A 104 2.82 11.63 12.34
CA ASN A 104 2.87 13.05 12.67
C ASN A 104 3.62 13.92 11.63
N HIS A 105 4.27 13.31 10.66
CA HIS A 105 5.13 13.96 9.66
C HIS A 105 4.68 13.76 8.22
N LEU A 106 3.89 12.71 7.93
CA LEU A 106 3.34 12.43 6.61
C LEU A 106 2.04 11.63 6.69
N ILE A 107 1.26 11.70 5.62
CA ILE A 107 0.13 10.81 5.36
C ILE A 107 0.46 9.99 4.10
N GLY A 108 0.28 8.69 4.18
CA GLY A 108 0.39 7.78 3.05
C GLY A 108 -0.98 7.22 2.68
N TYR A 109 -1.24 7.14 1.38
CA TYR A 109 -2.40 6.46 0.83
C TYR A 109 -1.92 5.34 -0.07
N LEU A 110 -2.59 4.20 -0.02
CA LEU A 110 -2.31 3.05 -0.86
C LEU A 110 -3.63 2.60 -1.50
N ALA A 111 -3.73 2.72 -2.80
CA ALA A 111 -4.89 2.30 -3.55
C ALA A 111 -4.58 1.06 -4.39
N PHE A 112 -5.49 0.10 -4.36
CA PHE A 112 -5.53 -1.05 -5.24
C PHE A 112 -6.76 -0.90 -6.13
N ILE A 113 -6.57 -0.85 -7.44
CA ILE A 113 -7.65 -0.65 -8.42
C ILE A 113 -7.58 -1.79 -9.44
N THR A 114 -8.70 -2.35 -9.81
CA THR A 114 -8.77 -3.44 -10.80
C THR A 114 -9.77 -3.12 -11.90
N ASP A 115 -9.51 -3.67 -13.11
CA ASP A 115 -10.48 -3.67 -14.20
C ASP A 115 -11.46 -4.86 -14.13
N ASN A 116 -11.29 -5.72 -13.14
CA ASN A 116 -12.09 -6.93 -12.88
C ASN A 116 -12.26 -7.84 -14.12
N GLN A 117 -11.28 -7.83 -15.02
CA GLN A 117 -11.24 -8.74 -16.17
C GLN A 117 -10.50 -10.03 -15.85
N ARG A 118 -10.34 -10.92 -16.83
CA ARG A 118 -9.56 -12.14 -16.70
C ARG A 118 -8.61 -12.32 -17.88
N PRO A 119 -7.30 -12.28 -17.66
CA PRO A 119 -6.60 -11.93 -16.40
C PRO A 119 -6.87 -10.48 -15.97
N ALA A 120 -7.04 -10.27 -14.68
CA ALA A 120 -7.28 -8.93 -14.15
C ALA A 120 -6.01 -8.08 -14.24
N LYS A 121 -6.19 -6.79 -14.52
CA LYS A 121 -5.14 -5.79 -14.40
C LYS A 121 -5.34 -5.00 -13.11
N PHE A 122 -4.24 -4.83 -12.40
CA PHE A 122 -4.21 -4.09 -11.14
C PHE A 122 -3.34 -2.86 -11.28
N GLN A 123 -3.82 -1.75 -10.74
CA GLN A 123 -3.01 -0.57 -10.48
C GLN A 123 -2.84 -0.41 -8.98
N VAL A 124 -1.60 -0.31 -8.54
CA VAL A 124 -1.25 -0.04 -7.14
C VAL A 124 -0.69 1.36 -7.10
N VAL A 125 -1.43 2.27 -6.50
CA VAL A 125 -1.12 3.69 -6.45
C VAL A 125 -0.73 4.06 -5.03
N THR A 126 0.46 4.62 -4.87
CA THR A 126 0.92 5.21 -3.62
C THR A 126 0.88 6.73 -3.74
N LEU A 127 0.21 7.38 -2.81
CA LEU A 127 0.16 8.83 -2.67
C LEU A 127 0.78 9.20 -1.32
N VAL A 128 1.64 10.21 -1.29
CA VAL A 128 2.25 10.70 -0.05
C VAL A 128 2.03 12.19 0.06
N GLN A 129 1.54 12.62 1.23
CA GLN A 129 1.38 14.01 1.60
C GLN A 129 2.30 14.33 2.78
N TYR A 130 3.15 15.34 2.62
CA TYR A 130 4.04 15.78 3.68
C TYR A 130 3.33 16.75 4.62
N LEU A 131 3.33 16.45 5.91
CA LEU A 131 2.80 17.33 6.94
C LEU A 131 3.87 18.26 7.52
N ARG A 132 5.15 17.85 7.42
CA ARG A 132 6.31 18.58 7.93
C ARG A 132 7.52 18.40 7.00
N PRO A 133 8.47 19.34 6.97
CA PRO A 133 9.71 19.21 6.19
C PRO A 133 10.49 17.92 6.51
N ALA A 134 10.46 17.47 7.78
CA ALA A 134 11.07 16.21 8.20
C ALA A 134 10.48 15.01 7.49
N GLY A 135 9.17 15.02 7.18
CA GLY A 135 8.51 13.97 6.41
C GLY A 135 9.07 13.84 4.99
N ARG A 136 9.32 14.99 4.34
CA ARG A 136 9.93 15.01 2.99
C ARG A 136 11.34 14.44 3.00
N PHE A 137 12.17 14.83 3.96
CA PHE A 137 13.52 14.30 4.11
C PHE A 137 13.50 12.79 4.37
N TYR A 138 12.66 12.36 5.31
CA TYR A 138 12.48 10.96 5.66
C TYR A 138 12.03 10.13 4.44
N TYR A 139 11.00 10.58 3.72
CA TYR A 139 10.51 9.86 2.55
C TYR A 139 11.55 9.76 1.43
N ASN A 140 12.28 10.83 1.14
CA ASN A 140 13.35 10.82 0.15
C ASN A 140 14.44 9.78 0.50
N LEU A 141 14.74 9.62 1.78
CA LEU A 141 15.72 8.63 2.24
C LEU A 141 15.22 7.19 2.06
N ILE A 142 13.94 6.93 2.33
CA ILE A 142 13.37 5.56 2.21
C ILE A 142 12.82 5.25 0.82
N ARG A 143 12.67 6.24 -0.06
CA ARG A 143 12.03 6.13 -1.38
C ARG A 143 12.59 4.98 -2.24
N PRO A 144 13.91 4.77 -2.38
CA PRO A 144 14.44 3.65 -3.17
C PRO A 144 13.97 2.29 -2.65
N PHE A 145 13.96 2.13 -1.33
CA PHE A 145 13.51 0.91 -0.68
C PHE A 145 12.00 0.73 -0.80
N HIS A 146 11.24 1.82 -0.71
CA HIS A 146 9.80 1.81 -0.91
C HIS A 146 9.43 1.28 -2.30
N HIS A 147 10.10 1.72 -3.36
CA HIS A 147 9.89 1.19 -4.71
C HIS A 147 10.14 -0.32 -4.80
N LEU A 148 11.20 -0.83 -4.17
CA LEU A 148 11.48 -2.27 -4.14
C LEU A 148 10.41 -3.05 -3.37
N VAL A 149 9.94 -2.52 -2.25
CA VAL A 149 8.86 -3.14 -1.47
C VAL A 149 7.58 -3.19 -2.29
N MET A 150 7.21 -2.09 -2.95
CA MET A 150 6.00 -2.02 -3.78
C MET A 150 6.05 -3.01 -4.96
N LEU A 151 7.17 -3.13 -5.64
CA LEU A 151 7.35 -4.13 -6.71
C LEU A 151 7.22 -5.56 -6.18
N SER A 152 7.80 -5.83 -5.01
CA SER A 152 7.72 -7.14 -4.37
C SER A 152 6.28 -7.48 -3.94
N MET A 153 5.55 -6.50 -3.42
CA MET A 153 4.14 -6.65 -3.05
C MET A 153 3.25 -6.93 -4.27
N CYS A 154 3.46 -6.22 -5.39
CA CYS A 154 2.73 -6.46 -6.63
C CYS A 154 2.93 -7.91 -7.12
N ARG A 155 4.17 -8.38 -7.18
CA ARG A 155 4.48 -9.77 -7.56
C ARG A 155 3.85 -10.80 -6.61
N ALA A 156 3.82 -10.51 -5.31
CA ALA A 156 3.18 -11.39 -4.34
C ALA A 156 1.66 -11.43 -4.50
N GLY A 157 1.05 -10.31 -4.87
CA GLY A 157 -0.37 -10.22 -5.20
C GLY A 157 -0.74 -11.04 -6.44
N GLU A 158 0.06 -10.92 -7.50
CA GLU A 158 -0.15 -11.67 -8.76
C GLU A 158 -0.19 -13.19 -8.56
N THR A 159 0.62 -13.71 -7.64
CA THR A 159 0.78 -15.16 -7.38
C THR A 159 0.05 -15.62 -6.11
N SER A 160 -0.87 -14.84 -5.58
CA SER A 160 -1.51 -15.14 -4.29
C SER A 160 -2.32 -16.44 -4.30
N ARG A 161 -2.86 -16.82 -5.46
CA ARG A 161 -3.64 -18.06 -5.63
C ARG A 161 -2.78 -19.31 -5.53
N ASP A 162 -1.53 -19.26 -5.96
CA ASP A 162 -0.62 -20.42 -5.99
C ASP A 162 -0.06 -20.76 -4.60
N ARG A 163 -0.36 -19.96 -3.59
CA ARG A 163 0.16 -20.09 -2.22
C ARG A 163 -0.88 -20.51 -1.18
N GLN A 164 -2.11 -20.79 -1.63
CA GLN A 164 -3.19 -21.38 -0.82
C GLN A 164 -3.22 -22.93 -1.01
#